data_65e811137dbf679b7682961d0b0872e6
#
_entry.id   65e811137dbf679b7682961d0b0872e6
#
_cell.length_a   1.000
_cell.length_b   1.000
_cell.length_c   1.000
_cell.angle_alpha   90.00
_cell.angle_beta   90.00
_cell.angle_gamma   90.00
#
_symmetry.space_group_name_H-M   'P 1'
#
loop_
_entity.id
_entity.type
_entity.pdbx_description
1 polymer ?
#
loop_
_entity_poly.entity_id
_entity_poly.type
_entity_poly.pdbx_seq_one_letter_code
_entity_poly.pdbx_strand_id
1 'polypeptide(L)'
;MAKIVIAGEANCPYFARAELLGDKLARNLPNFNLHKIIIRPEDWKSWLETTCKERGWDHSKSPLVWRELIDRGGKGVLIGGANEFHEYADGYYGIKSDMKSNKMTNVAQENLDFKVEIDIEEEEYKAQSKPLIVCITNASSAVCYAMIEAIGRGDVFGSNTEIKLKLFDSLDKGEYLHGVEMEVHDLALGLLRGIQFTSDITEAFKDCEAIVLLDSVVKDESMSKETWIKANADLFTNYAKVINEVANRNVRVLLCGDGPINFNAYMMIKNAPNISRQNFVALSGMVENHAKAVMAEKLRVNSAGVVDLIIWGNVTGEHYVDINTCRVHGYDGAIWGPPSFSLPAKEMVFDKKWLETEFPELVHSRQEKELTMTKHPSAMSQASTINTTLEYWWNGSPSGQMFSLAVCSEGWYGVPNGLVFSFPVTMHPKGYWNVVQDIDLSEEAKAKIFVTVKDLLSETYIIFPPPIPPKSPSSEKVADKEIAENVSSNNSKVTEEKTDEDTEGDEKRLATIAEDKLGETVLESEKESQPITEEQQPREEQDDKNEEPQGEATAADDQ
;
A
#
# COMPACT_ATOMS: atom_id res chain seq x y z
N MET A 1 -42.94 -32.99 14.45
CA MET A 1 -42.05 -34.17 14.24
C MET A 1 -41.04 -34.22 15.36
N ALA A 2 -40.61 -35.41 15.79
CA ALA A 2 -39.58 -35.52 16.84
C ALA A 2 -38.17 -35.51 16.17
N LYS A 3 -37.32 -34.68 16.68
CA LYS A 3 -35.91 -34.63 16.25
C LYS A 3 -35.10 -35.33 17.35
N ILE A 4 -34.29 -36.31 16.95
CA ILE A 4 -33.31 -36.95 17.86
C ILE A 4 -31.99 -36.21 17.75
N VAL A 5 -31.41 -35.84 18.87
CA VAL A 5 -30.09 -35.21 18.95
C VAL A 5 -29.15 -36.16 19.66
N ILE A 6 -27.99 -36.36 19.06
CA ILE A 6 -26.91 -37.19 19.60
C ILE A 6 -25.69 -36.30 19.76
N ALA A 7 -25.33 -35.98 20.99
CA ALA A 7 -24.11 -35.21 21.29
C ALA A 7 -23.06 -36.15 21.90
N GLY A 8 -21.81 -35.99 21.50
CA GLY A 8 -20.76 -36.83 22.06
C GLY A 8 -19.35 -36.30 21.83
N GLU A 9 -18.46 -36.86 22.61
CA GLU A 9 -17.03 -36.67 22.52
C GLU A 9 -16.51 -37.28 21.21
N ALA A 10 -15.76 -36.52 20.41
CA ALA A 10 -15.35 -36.93 19.08
C ALA A 10 -14.65 -38.29 19.03
N ASN A 11 -13.78 -38.56 19.98
CA ASN A 11 -13.02 -39.83 20.12
C ASN A 11 -13.76 -40.94 20.85
N CYS A 12 -15.04 -40.77 21.17
CA CYS A 12 -15.79 -41.76 21.94
C CYS A 12 -16.36 -42.90 21.07
N PRO A 13 -15.97 -44.17 21.29
CA PRO A 13 -16.50 -45.31 20.51
C PRO A 13 -18.01 -45.54 20.72
N TYR A 14 -18.54 -45.17 21.85
CA TYR A 14 -19.97 -45.27 22.16
C TYR A 14 -20.78 -44.19 21.42
N PHE A 15 -20.19 -42.98 21.25
CA PHE A 15 -20.76 -41.94 20.41
C PHE A 15 -20.83 -42.42 18.94
N ALA A 16 -19.72 -42.96 18.40
CA ALA A 16 -19.70 -43.52 17.03
C ALA A 16 -20.78 -44.62 16.82
N ARG A 17 -21.00 -45.45 17.82
CA ARG A 17 -22.06 -46.46 17.77
C ARG A 17 -23.45 -45.85 17.76
N ALA A 18 -23.71 -44.85 18.56
CA ALA A 18 -24.99 -44.15 18.61
C ALA A 18 -25.25 -43.35 17.31
N GLU A 19 -24.22 -42.69 16.80
CA GLU A 19 -24.24 -41.94 15.55
C GLU A 19 -24.63 -42.81 14.36
N LEU A 20 -23.96 -43.94 14.15
CA LEU A 20 -24.27 -44.87 13.06
C LEU A 20 -25.63 -45.55 13.21
N LEU A 21 -26.11 -45.76 14.44
CA LEU A 21 -27.50 -46.20 14.66
C LEU A 21 -28.50 -45.11 14.25
N GLY A 22 -28.23 -43.84 14.61
CA GLY A 22 -29.00 -42.69 14.19
C GLY A 22 -29.09 -42.57 12.68
N ASP A 23 -27.96 -42.72 11.97
CA ASP A 23 -27.92 -42.75 10.51
C ASP A 23 -28.71 -43.90 9.90
N LYS A 24 -28.66 -45.07 10.51
CA LYS A 24 -29.48 -46.22 10.09
C LYS A 24 -30.97 -45.94 10.25
N LEU A 25 -31.36 -45.31 11.35
CA LEU A 25 -32.74 -44.88 11.59
C LEU A 25 -33.18 -43.84 10.56
N ALA A 26 -32.37 -42.82 10.30
CA ALA A 26 -32.67 -41.76 9.35
C ALA A 26 -32.85 -42.29 7.89
N ARG A 27 -32.05 -43.30 7.53
CA ARG A 27 -32.18 -43.96 6.19
C ARG A 27 -33.43 -44.86 6.06
N ASN A 28 -33.86 -45.45 7.14
CA ASN A 28 -34.96 -46.46 7.09
C ASN A 28 -36.34 -45.88 7.46
N LEU A 29 -36.38 -44.70 8.08
CA LEU A 29 -37.62 -44.12 8.58
C LEU A 29 -37.93 -42.80 7.87
N PRO A 30 -39.02 -42.69 7.09
CA PRO A 30 -39.42 -41.42 6.51
C PRO A 30 -39.76 -40.44 7.63
N ASN A 31 -39.32 -39.21 7.51
CA ASN A 31 -39.52 -38.11 8.47
C ASN A 31 -38.80 -38.28 9.84
N PHE A 32 -37.75 -39.09 9.89
CA PHE A 32 -36.86 -39.15 11.07
C PHE A 32 -35.79 -38.07 10.93
N ASN A 33 -35.79 -37.09 11.86
CA ASN A 33 -34.81 -36.01 11.89
C ASN A 33 -33.70 -36.32 12.91
N LEU A 34 -32.47 -36.36 12.44
CA LEU A 34 -31.29 -36.55 13.25
C LEU A 34 -30.43 -35.30 13.26
N HIS A 35 -29.94 -34.92 14.45
CA HIS A 35 -28.95 -33.88 14.62
C HIS A 35 -27.77 -34.44 15.42
N LYS A 36 -26.55 -34.21 14.93
CA LYS A 36 -25.32 -34.69 15.56
C LYS A 36 -24.52 -33.49 16.06
N ILE A 37 -23.99 -33.60 17.29
CA ILE A 37 -23.13 -32.58 17.90
C ILE A 37 -21.83 -33.27 18.30
N ILE A 38 -20.76 -32.99 17.56
CA ILE A 38 -19.42 -33.54 17.80
C ILE A 38 -18.61 -32.52 18.59
N ILE A 39 -18.11 -32.91 19.74
CA ILE A 39 -17.41 -32.01 20.67
C ILE A 39 -16.00 -32.56 20.92
N ARG A 40 -15.01 -31.66 21.00
CA ARG A 40 -13.63 -32.06 21.34
C ARG A 40 -13.57 -32.70 22.74
N PRO A 41 -12.66 -33.66 22.97
CA PRO A 41 -12.52 -34.32 24.27
C PRO A 41 -12.26 -33.34 25.42
N GLU A 42 -11.47 -32.30 25.18
CA GLU A 42 -11.15 -31.23 26.13
C GLU A 42 -12.37 -30.41 26.57
N ASP A 43 -13.31 -30.16 25.65
CA ASP A 43 -14.49 -29.32 25.86
C ASP A 43 -15.72 -30.09 26.33
N TRP A 44 -15.73 -31.41 26.14
CA TRP A 44 -16.89 -32.27 26.39
C TRP A 44 -17.44 -32.14 27.79
N LYS A 45 -16.58 -32.16 28.80
CA LYS A 45 -17.01 -32.15 30.22
C LYS A 45 -17.70 -30.84 30.58
N SER A 46 -17.14 -29.70 30.20
CA SER A 46 -17.70 -28.38 30.48
C SER A 46 -19.02 -28.16 29.74
N TRP A 47 -19.07 -28.59 28.49
CA TRP A 47 -20.28 -28.53 27.67
C TRP A 47 -21.40 -29.39 28.22
N LEU A 48 -21.10 -30.63 28.62
CA LEU A 48 -22.06 -31.57 29.19
C LEU A 48 -22.67 -31.06 30.52
N GLU A 49 -21.82 -30.58 31.44
CA GLU A 49 -22.24 -30.00 32.73
C GLU A 49 -23.18 -28.79 32.49
N THR A 50 -22.84 -27.89 31.59
CA THR A 50 -23.64 -26.72 31.24
C THR A 50 -25.00 -27.14 30.65
N THR A 51 -24.99 -28.02 29.65
CA THR A 51 -26.19 -28.49 28.95
C THR A 51 -27.12 -29.26 29.90
N CYS A 52 -26.59 -30.13 30.75
CA CYS A 52 -27.36 -30.87 31.72
C CYS A 52 -27.99 -29.98 32.80
N LYS A 53 -27.25 -28.96 33.27
CA LYS A 53 -27.74 -27.97 34.22
C LYS A 53 -28.89 -27.12 33.64
N GLU A 54 -28.75 -26.64 32.43
CA GLU A 54 -29.78 -25.83 31.75
C GLU A 54 -31.09 -26.59 31.50
N ARG A 55 -30.96 -27.91 31.19
CA ARG A 55 -32.11 -28.76 30.85
C ARG A 55 -32.65 -29.52 32.06
N GLY A 56 -31.93 -29.54 33.15
CA GLY A 56 -32.31 -30.27 34.38
C GLY A 56 -32.15 -31.79 34.25
N TRP A 57 -31.14 -32.25 33.55
CA TRP A 57 -30.84 -33.66 33.31
C TRP A 57 -29.71 -34.15 34.22
N ASP A 58 -29.75 -35.44 34.56
CA ASP A 58 -28.67 -36.14 35.25
C ASP A 58 -28.01 -37.11 34.29
N HIS A 59 -26.88 -36.68 33.72
CA HIS A 59 -26.09 -37.47 32.77
C HIS A 59 -24.61 -37.07 32.85
N SER A 60 -23.70 -38.06 32.80
CA SER A 60 -22.27 -37.82 33.04
C SER A 60 -21.33 -38.50 32.04
N LYS A 61 -21.84 -39.18 30.99
CA LYS A 61 -21.05 -39.96 30.05
C LYS A 61 -21.32 -39.56 28.61
N SER A 62 -20.36 -39.80 27.70
CA SER A 62 -20.55 -39.70 26.27
C SER A 62 -21.13 -41.00 25.69
N PRO A 63 -22.10 -40.94 24.75
CA PRO A 63 -22.84 -39.77 24.31
C PRO A 63 -24.02 -39.37 25.21
N LEU A 64 -24.52 -38.15 25.01
CA LEU A 64 -25.80 -37.65 25.50
C LEU A 64 -26.83 -37.67 24.36
N VAL A 65 -27.93 -38.41 24.52
CA VAL A 65 -28.97 -38.52 23.50
C VAL A 65 -30.31 -38.06 24.06
N TRP A 66 -31.00 -37.24 23.30
CA TRP A 66 -32.32 -36.73 23.67
C TRP A 66 -33.22 -36.55 22.45
N ARG A 67 -34.50 -36.44 22.74
CA ARG A 67 -35.56 -36.14 21.76
C ARG A 67 -36.03 -34.71 21.93
N GLU A 68 -35.94 -33.92 20.92
CA GLU A 68 -36.54 -32.56 20.88
C GLU A 68 -37.91 -32.54 20.25
N LEU A 69 -38.82 -31.80 20.89
CA LEU A 69 -40.16 -31.53 20.40
C LEU A 69 -40.16 -30.09 19.88
N ILE A 70 -39.77 -29.89 18.63
CA ILE A 70 -39.56 -28.57 18.00
C ILE A 70 -40.83 -27.74 18.03
N ASP A 71 -41.96 -28.35 17.81
CA ASP A 71 -43.27 -27.68 17.65
C ASP A 71 -43.90 -27.22 18.99
N ARG A 72 -43.35 -27.52 20.13
CA ARG A 72 -43.90 -27.24 21.44
C ARG A 72 -43.03 -26.46 22.39
N GLY A 73 -41.84 -26.03 21.98
CA GLY A 73 -40.94 -25.20 22.78
C GLY A 73 -40.46 -25.85 24.11
N GLY A 74 -40.51 -27.17 24.24
CA GLY A 74 -40.10 -27.87 25.44
C GLY A 74 -38.59 -28.12 25.52
N LYS A 75 -38.08 -28.36 26.74
CA LYS A 75 -36.64 -28.61 27.00
C LYS A 75 -36.12 -29.91 26.39
N GLY A 76 -36.91 -30.65 25.67
CA GLY A 76 -36.59 -31.97 25.16
C GLY A 76 -36.73 -33.07 26.24
N VAL A 77 -36.62 -34.33 25.84
CA VAL A 77 -36.72 -35.48 26.70
C VAL A 77 -35.43 -36.26 26.60
N LEU A 78 -34.74 -36.40 27.72
CA LEU A 78 -33.51 -37.21 27.82
C LEU A 78 -33.83 -38.68 27.51
N ILE A 79 -33.07 -39.27 26.61
CA ILE A 79 -33.09 -40.71 26.34
C ILE A 79 -31.98 -41.39 27.15
N GLY A 80 -30.81 -40.80 27.26
CA GLY A 80 -29.68 -41.33 28.00
C GLY A 80 -28.40 -41.41 27.17
N GLY A 81 -27.61 -42.44 27.35
CA GLY A 81 -26.40 -42.71 26.58
C GLY A 81 -26.61 -43.67 25.41
N ALA A 82 -25.54 -44.27 24.93
CA ALA A 82 -25.58 -45.17 23.77
C ALA A 82 -26.44 -46.44 24.00
N ASN A 83 -26.46 -46.99 25.22
CA ASN A 83 -27.23 -48.21 25.51
C ASN A 83 -28.73 -47.91 25.57
N GLU A 84 -29.12 -46.86 26.27
CA GLU A 84 -30.50 -46.40 26.37
C GLU A 84 -31.04 -45.99 25.00
N PHE A 85 -30.23 -45.39 24.15
CA PHE A 85 -30.61 -45.09 22.78
C PHE A 85 -30.80 -46.36 21.94
N HIS A 86 -29.96 -47.38 22.16
CA HIS A 86 -30.13 -48.69 21.50
C HIS A 86 -31.44 -49.35 21.87
N GLU A 87 -31.76 -49.38 23.19
CA GLU A 87 -33.02 -49.92 23.69
C GLU A 87 -34.22 -49.16 23.17
N TYR A 88 -34.10 -47.82 23.10
CA TYR A 88 -35.14 -46.96 22.51
C TYR A 88 -35.35 -47.28 21.03
N ALA A 89 -34.28 -47.44 20.23
CA ALA A 89 -34.37 -47.76 18.82
C ALA A 89 -34.93 -49.15 18.56
N ASP A 90 -34.56 -50.14 19.34
CA ASP A 90 -35.09 -51.50 19.25
C ASP A 90 -36.60 -51.55 19.65
N GLY A 91 -36.92 -50.96 20.78
CA GLY A 91 -38.29 -50.99 21.30
C GLY A 91 -39.32 -50.20 20.48
N TYR A 92 -38.89 -49.03 19.92
CA TYR A 92 -39.80 -48.17 19.13
C TYR A 92 -39.84 -48.45 17.63
N TYR A 93 -38.66 -48.87 17.07
CA TYR A 93 -38.48 -48.97 15.62
C TYR A 93 -38.09 -50.38 15.18
N GLY A 94 -37.75 -51.29 16.09
CA GLY A 94 -37.28 -52.63 15.78
C GLY A 94 -35.90 -52.67 15.07
N ILE A 95 -35.11 -51.61 15.22
CA ILE A 95 -33.83 -51.43 14.52
C ILE A 95 -32.68 -51.55 15.52
N LYS A 96 -31.75 -52.48 15.22
CA LYS A 96 -30.54 -52.76 16.02
C LYS A 96 -29.28 -52.41 15.24
N SER A 97 -28.21 -52.10 15.96
CA SER A 97 -26.86 -51.95 15.41
C SER A 97 -25.98 -53.13 15.84
N ASP A 98 -25.38 -53.80 14.86
CA ASP A 98 -24.46 -54.93 15.07
C ASP A 98 -23.00 -54.50 14.94
N MET A 99 -22.69 -53.25 15.30
CA MET A 99 -21.33 -52.69 15.11
C MET A 99 -20.32 -53.39 16.02
N LYS A 100 -19.22 -53.88 15.40
CA LYS A 100 -18.07 -54.45 16.11
C LYS A 100 -17.23 -53.38 16.79
N SER A 101 -16.60 -53.71 17.93
CA SER A 101 -15.77 -52.75 18.69
C SER A 101 -14.66 -52.10 17.88
N ASN A 102 -13.98 -52.86 17.01
CA ASN A 102 -12.93 -52.32 16.13
C ASN A 102 -13.47 -51.21 15.19
N LYS A 103 -14.69 -51.39 14.67
CA LYS A 103 -15.32 -50.38 13.80
C LYS A 103 -15.71 -49.13 14.63
N MET A 104 -16.16 -49.30 15.85
CA MET A 104 -16.48 -48.19 16.75
C MET A 104 -15.24 -47.32 17.01
N THR A 105 -14.09 -47.94 17.25
CA THR A 105 -12.82 -47.24 17.51
C THR A 105 -12.32 -46.51 16.27
N ASN A 106 -12.40 -47.13 15.08
CA ASN A 106 -11.98 -46.50 13.83
C ASN A 106 -12.84 -45.28 13.51
N VAL A 107 -14.18 -45.39 13.59
CA VAL A 107 -15.09 -44.27 13.35
C VAL A 107 -14.90 -43.15 14.39
N ALA A 108 -14.61 -43.48 15.65
CA ALA A 108 -14.30 -42.49 16.68
C ALA A 108 -13.00 -41.71 16.36
N GLN A 109 -11.99 -42.37 15.79
CA GLN A 109 -10.77 -41.70 15.35
C GLN A 109 -11.04 -40.80 14.13
N GLU A 110 -11.77 -41.32 13.13
CA GLU A 110 -12.20 -40.53 11.97
C GLU A 110 -13.00 -39.28 12.39
N ASN A 111 -13.90 -39.40 13.35
CA ASN A 111 -14.66 -38.27 13.88
C ASN A 111 -13.77 -37.23 14.58
N LEU A 112 -12.74 -37.65 15.29
CA LEU A 112 -11.79 -36.75 15.93
C LEU A 112 -10.98 -35.99 14.87
N ASP A 113 -10.42 -36.70 13.90
CA ASP A 113 -9.62 -36.12 12.82
C ASP A 113 -10.45 -35.10 12.02
N PHE A 114 -11.67 -35.46 11.67
CA PHE A 114 -12.62 -34.60 10.96
C PHE A 114 -13.04 -33.37 11.79
N LYS A 115 -13.24 -33.53 13.11
CA LYS A 115 -13.57 -32.39 13.98
C LYS A 115 -12.41 -31.41 14.07
N VAL A 116 -11.18 -31.89 14.13
CA VAL A 116 -9.99 -31.02 14.13
C VAL A 116 -9.87 -30.26 12.81
N GLU A 117 -10.13 -30.93 11.67
CA GLU A 117 -10.09 -30.30 10.35
C GLU A 117 -11.15 -29.19 10.22
N ILE A 118 -12.40 -29.46 10.61
CA ILE A 118 -13.48 -28.45 10.62
C ILE A 118 -13.13 -27.26 11.52
N ASP A 119 -12.58 -27.49 12.71
CA ASP A 119 -12.25 -26.38 13.61
C ASP A 119 -11.14 -25.49 13.05
N ILE A 120 -10.16 -26.08 12.35
CA ILE A 120 -9.13 -25.32 11.63
C ILE A 120 -9.76 -24.48 10.51
N GLU A 121 -10.63 -25.08 9.69
CA GLU A 121 -11.35 -24.38 8.63
C GLU A 121 -12.23 -23.24 9.18
N GLU A 122 -12.93 -23.47 10.32
CA GLU A 122 -13.72 -22.42 10.98
C GLU A 122 -12.86 -21.28 11.53
N GLU A 123 -11.69 -21.58 12.11
CA GLU A 123 -10.74 -20.58 12.58
C GLU A 123 -10.17 -19.76 11.42
N GLU A 124 -9.80 -20.41 10.33
CA GLU A 124 -9.35 -19.74 9.09
C GLU A 124 -10.46 -18.85 8.51
N TYR A 125 -11.69 -19.35 8.44
CA TYR A 125 -12.85 -18.57 7.99
C TYR A 125 -13.11 -17.35 8.90
N LYS A 126 -13.07 -17.51 10.22
CA LYS A 126 -13.22 -16.39 11.18
C LYS A 126 -12.08 -15.39 11.06
N ALA A 127 -10.86 -15.84 10.80
CA ALA A 127 -9.72 -14.96 10.56
C ALA A 127 -9.88 -14.16 9.25
N GLN A 128 -10.40 -14.80 8.20
CA GLN A 128 -10.70 -14.14 6.93
C GLN A 128 -11.89 -13.17 7.03
N SER A 129 -12.86 -13.44 7.90
CA SER A 129 -14.03 -12.56 8.10
C SER A 129 -13.75 -11.35 8.99
N LYS A 130 -12.52 -11.20 9.53
CA LYS A 130 -12.13 -10.01 10.28
C LYS A 130 -11.83 -8.88 9.30
N PRO A 131 -12.60 -7.78 9.30
CA PRO A 131 -12.38 -6.68 8.37
C PRO A 131 -10.99 -6.07 8.55
N LEU A 132 -10.29 -5.86 7.44
CA LEU A 132 -9.05 -5.11 7.37
C LEU A 132 -9.32 -3.64 7.72
N ILE A 133 -8.63 -3.10 8.71
CA ILE A 133 -8.82 -1.71 9.11
C ILE A 133 -7.84 -0.83 8.33
N VAL A 134 -8.39 0.01 7.45
CA VAL A 134 -7.65 0.92 6.58
C VAL A 134 -7.93 2.36 7.00
N CYS A 135 -6.88 3.16 7.21
CA CYS A 135 -7.01 4.59 7.46
C CYS A 135 -6.45 5.39 6.29
N ILE A 136 -7.19 6.42 5.88
CA ILE A 136 -6.73 7.41 4.89
C ILE A 136 -6.78 8.78 5.54
N THR A 137 -5.66 9.51 5.50
CA THR A 137 -5.55 10.87 6.03
C THR A 137 -5.77 11.91 4.93
N ASN A 138 -6.01 13.18 5.29
CA ASN A 138 -6.45 14.21 4.34
C ASN A 138 -7.65 13.72 3.50
N ALA A 139 -8.63 13.16 4.21
CA ALA A 139 -9.73 12.41 3.61
C ALA A 139 -10.69 13.28 2.80
N SER A 140 -10.69 14.60 2.99
CA SER A 140 -11.46 15.55 2.17
C SER A 140 -10.83 15.83 0.80
N SER A 141 -9.65 15.26 0.51
CA SER A 141 -9.00 15.44 -0.77
C SER A 141 -9.72 14.67 -1.88
N ALA A 142 -9.65 15.22 -3.11
CA ALA A 142 -10.18 14.54 -4.29
C ALA A 142 -9.49 13.19 -4.57
N VAL A 143 -8.26 13.01 -4.08
CA VAL A 143 -7.51 11.74 -4.18
C VAL A 143 -8.17 10.67 -3.34
N CYS A 144 -8.47 10.96 -2.06
CA CYS A 144 -9.18 10.03 -1.18
C CYS A 144 -10.54 9.63 -1.79
N TYR A 145 -11.32 10.63 -2.23
CA TYR A 145 -12.61 10.39 -2.87
C TYR A 145 -12.51 9.42 -4.06
N ALA A 146 -11.50 9.60 -4.93
CA ALA A 146 -11.28 8.75 -6.09
C ALA A 146 -10.75 7.33 -5.75
N MET A 147 -10.24 7.11 -4.52
CA MET A 147 -9.73 5.80 -4.08
C MET A 147 -10.82 4.87 -3.54
N ILE A 148 -11.85 5.43 -2.90
CA ILE A 148 -12.80 4.68 -2.06
C ILE A 148 -13.52 3.57 -2.83
N GLU A 149 -13.96 3.84 -4.06
CA GLU A 149 -14.70 2.86 -4.87
C GLU A 149 -13.87 1.60 -5.15
N ALA A 150 -12.63 1.75 -5.61
CA ALA A 150 -11.73 0.63 -5.91
C ALA A 150 -11.40 -0.18 -4.64
N ILE A 151 -11.19 0.51 -3.52
CA ILE A 151 -10.96 -0.13 -2.22
C ILE A 151 -12.17 -0.98 -1.82
N GLY A 152 -13.37 -0.40 -1.86
CA GLY A 152 -14.60 -1.08 -1.44
C GLY A 152 -15.10 -2.18 -2.39
N ARG A 153 -14.66 -2.17 -3.66
CA ARG A 153 -14.92 -3.26 -4.62
C ARG A 153 -14.02 -4.47 -4.42
N GLY A 154 -12.88 -4.30 -3.72
CA GLY A 154 -11.88 -5.34 -3.53
C GLY A 154 -10.79 -5.35 -4.61
N ASP A 155 -10.72 -4.34 -5.46
CA ASP A 155 -9.68 -4.23 -6.49
C ASP A 155 -8.30 -4.05 -5.87
N VAL A 156 -8.24 -3.46 -4.65
CA VAL A 156 -6.99 -3.17 -3.95
C VAL A 156 -6.54 -4.30 -3.02
N PHE A 157 -7.40 -4.74 -2.12
CA PHE A 157 -7.06 -5.71 -1.06
C PHE A 157 -7.54 -7.14 -1.35
N GLY A 158 -8.12 -7.37 -2.52
CA GLY A 158 -8.65 -8.66 -2.94
C GLY A 158 -10.15 -8.79 -2.77
N SER A 159 -10.77 -9.58 -3.66
CA SER A 159 -12.22 -9.75 -3.78
C SER A 159 -12.91 -10.43 -2.59
N ASN A 160 -12.14 -11.01 -1.67
CA ASN A 160 -12.63 -11.70 -0.49
C ASN A 160 -12.26 -10.99 0.82
N THR A 161 -11.60 -9.82 0.77
CA THR A 161 -11.17 -9.08 1.95
C THR A 161 -12.20 -8.05 2.34
N GLU A 162 -12.83 -8.25 3.48
CA GLU A 162 -13.73 -7.26 4.09
C GLU A 162 -12.94 -6.07 4.64
N ILE A 163 -13.46 -4.86 4.54
CA ILE A 163 -12.75 -3.62 4.86
C ILE A 163 -13.58 -2.75 5.80
N LYS A 164 -12.90 -2.17 6.78
CA LYS A 164 -13.40 -1.06 7.58
C LYS A 164 -12.53 0.17 7.29
N LEU A 165 -13.13 1.21 6.74
CA LEU A 165 -12.45 2.42 6.32
C LEU A 165 -12.56 3.51 7.39
N LYS A 166 -11.43 4.08 7.80
CA LYS A 166 -11.34 5.25 8.65
C LYS A 166 -10.86 6.43 7.85
N LEU A 167 -11.62 7.51 7.86
CA LEU A 167 -11.32 8.75 7.18
C LEU A 167 -10.87 9.77 8.22
N PHE A 168 -9.60 10.19 8.16
CA PHE A 168 -9.04 11.18 9.08
C PHE A 168 -8.86 12.52 8.39
N ASP A 169 -9.42 13.57 9.00
CA ASP A 169 -9.23 14.95 8.57
C ASP A 169 -9.54 15.92 9.73
N SER A 170 -9.34 17.20 9.50
CA SER A 170 -9.69 18.25 10.44
C SER A 170 -11.22 18.31 10.67
N LEU A 171 -11.61 18.79 11.85
CA LEU A 171 -13.02 18.82 12.28
C LEU A 171 -13.90 19.68 11.36
N ASP A 172 -13.36 20.72 10.75
CA ASP A 172 -14.07 21.59 9.81
C ASP A 172 -14.49 20.89 8.50
N LYS A 173 -13.91 19.74 8.19
CA LYS A 173 -14.27 18.88 7.04
C LYS A 173 -15.39 17.88 7.33
N GLY A 174 -15.88 17.83 8.57
CA GLY A 174 -16.84 16.83 9.01
C GLY A 174 -18.13 16.78 8.20
N GLU A 175 -18.70 17.92 7.80
CA GLU A 175 -19.91 18.00 6.98
C GLU A 175 -19.68 17.41 5.57
N TYR A 176 -18.55 17.75 4.95
CA TYR A 176 -18.17 17.19 3.65
C TYR A 176 -17.98 15.67 3.73
N LEU A 177 -17.26 15.19 4.74
CA LEU A 177 -16.98 13.75 4.90
C LEU A 177 -18.22 12.96 5.27
N HIS A 178 -19.19 13.56 5.96
CA HIS A 178 -20.50 12.93 6.16
C HIS A 178 -21.25 12.78 4.82
N GLY A 179 -21.16 13.76 3.93
CA GLY A 179 -21.70 13.64 2.56
C GLY A 179 -21.02 12.52 1.77
N VAL A 180 -19.69 12.37 1.88
CA VAL A 180 -18.97 11.25 1.27
C VAL A 180 -19.40 9.91 1.85
N GLU A 181 -19.61 9.81 3.17
CA GLU A 181 -20.11 8.60 3.82
C GLU A 181 -21.48 8.19 3.28
N MET A 182 -22.40 9.16 3.11
CA MET A 182 -23.73 8.90 2.53
C MET A 182 -23.61 8.35 1.10
N GLU A 183 -22.80 8.96 0.26
CA GLU A 183 -22.60 8.52 -1.13
C GLU A 183 -21.95 7.13 -1.19
N VAL A 184 -21.00 6.84 -0.31
CA VAL A 184 -20.37 5.51 -0.22
C VAL A 184 -21.36 4.43 0.19
N HIS A 185 -22.32 4.75 1.06
CA HIS A 185 -23.42 3.84 1.39
C HIS A 185 -24.33 3.59 0.19
N ASP A 186 -24.58 4.61 -0.66
CA ASP A 186 -25.39 4.46 -1.88
C ASP A 186 -24.71 3.57 -2.94
N LEU A 187 -23.37 3.46 -2.91
CA LEU A 187 -22.64 2.52 -3.78
C LEU A 187 -22.87 1.04 -3.44
N ALA A 188 -23.40 0.73 -2.26
CA ALA A 188 -23.69 -0.63 -1.79
C ALA A 188 -22.52 -1.61 -1.96
N LEU A 189 -21.32 -1.19 -1.58
CA LEU A 189 -20.06 -1.96 -1.73
C LEU A 189 -20.05 -3.18 -0.81
N GLY A 190 -20.06 -4.38 -1.40
CA GLY A 190 -20.25 -5.65 -0.68
C GLY A 190 -19.15 -5.99 0.33
N LEU A 191 -17.93 -5.49 0.16
CA LEU A 191 -16.79 -5.75 1.05
C LEU A 191 -16.61 -4.67 2.12
N LEU A 192 -17.23 -3.51 1.98
CA LEU A 192 -17.12 -2.42 2.94
C LEU A 192 -18.06 -2.65 4.14
N ARG A 193 -17.49 -3.01 5.29
CA ARG A 193 -18.22 -3.29 6.54
C ARG A 193 -18.48 -2.05 7.39
N GLY A 194 -17.84 -0.95 7.08
CA GLY A 194 -18.05 0.33 7.74
C GLY A 194 -17.13 1.39 7.22
N ILE A 195 -17.61 2.62 7.27
CA ILE A 195 -16.85 3.83 7.01
C ILE A 195 -17.05 4.75 8.21
N GLN A 196 -16.01 5.39 8.68
CA GLN A 196 -16.05 6.25 9.84
C GLN A 196 -15.13 7.46 9.65
N PHE A 197 -15.66 8.65 9.84
CA PHE A 197 -14.88 9.87 9.95
C PHE A 197 -14.41 10.09 11.39
N THR A 198 -13.19 10.58 11.56
CA THR A 198 -12.66 11.05 12.84
C THR A 198 -11.66 12.18 12.65
N SER A 199 -11.63 13.12 13.60
CA SER A 199 -10.62 14.17 13.71
C SER A 199 -9.62 13.91 14.86
N ASP A 200 -9.78 12.79 15.58
CA ASP A 200 -8.83 12.33 16.59
C ASP A 200 -7.82 11.39 15.94
N ILE A 201 -6.57 11.80 15.94
CA ILE A 201 -5.45 11.05 15.38
C ILE A 201 -5.26 9.68 16.05
N THR A 202 -5.54 9.58 17.35
CA THR A 202 -5.41 8.31 18.10
C THR A 202 -6.47 7.31 17.66
N GLU A 203 -7.71 7.76 17.53
CA GLU A 203 -8.81 6.92 17.04
C GLU A 203 -8.63 6.56 15.56
N ALA A 204 -8.08 7.49 14.75
CA ALA A 204 -7.79 7.26 13.35
C ALA A 204 -6.84 6.07 13.15
N PHE A 205 -5.73 6.06 13.86
CA PHE A 205 -4.68 5.04 13.66
C PHE A 205 -4.84 3.79 14.51
N LYS A 206 -5.79 3.79 15.45
CA LYS A 206 -6.01 2.65 16.36
C LYS A 206 -6.36 1.38 15.59
N ASP A 207 -5.60 0.32 15.88
CA ASP A 207 -5.76 -1.04 15.32
C ASP A 207 -5.66 -1.12 13.79
N CYS A 208 -5.19 -0.06 13.10
CA CYS A 208 -5.03 -0.06 11.65
C CYS A 208 -3.98 -1.07 11.19
N GLU A 209 -4.28 -1.73 10.07
CA GLU A 209 -3.39 -2.66 9.38
C GLU A 209 -2.84 -2.07 8.07
N ALA A 210 -3.54 -1.08 7.51
CA ALA A 210 -3.08 -0.24 6.40
C ALA A 210 -3.33 1.24 6.70
N ILE A 211 -2.35 2.09 6.42
CA ILE A 211 -2.47 3.54 6.56
C ILE A 211 -1.94 4.20 5.29
N VAL A 212 -2.76 5.05 4.68
CA VAL A 212 -2.39 5.88 3.54
C VAL A 212 -2.31 7.33 4.00
N LEU A 213 -1.11 7.88 3.99
CA LEU A 213 -0.85 9.25 4.41
C LEU A 213 -0.86 10.17 3.18
N LEU A 214 -1.96 10.89 2.97
CA LEU A 214 -2.12 11.90 1.93
C LEU A 214 -1.74 13.30 2.41
N ASP A 215 -1.50 13.46 3.71
CA ASP A 215 -1.08 14.75 4.28
C ASP A 215 0.34 15.11 3.89
N SER A 216 0.56 16.42 3.77
CA SER A 216 1.88 17.02 3.73
C SER A 216 1.75 18.52 4.04
N VAL A 217 2.83 19.13 4.50
CA VAL A 217 2.91 20.57 4.52
C VAL A 217 3.31 21.02 3.12
N VAL A 218 2.37 21.68 2.42
CA VAL A 218 2.61 22.23 1.09
C VAL A 218 3.61 23.37 1.18
N LYS A 219 4.58 23.41 0.25
CA LYS A 219 5.56 24.49 0.18
C LYS A 219 4.90 25.75 -0.37
N ASP A 220 4.82 26.79 0.44
CA ASP A 220 4.45 28.13 -0.01
C ASP A 220 5.67 28.83 -0.66
N GLU A 221 5.44 29.68 -1.66
CA GLU A 221 6.50 30.46 -2.34
C GLU A 221 7.35 31.30 -1.37
N SER A 222 6.75 31.76 -0.25
CA SER A 222 7.43 32.52 0.79
C SER A 222 8.25 31.66 1.76
N MET A 223 8.08 30.32 1.72
CA MET A 223 8.66 29.41 2.70
C MET A 223 10.04 28.91 2.25
N SER A 224 11.06 29.06 3.10
CA SER A 224 12.38 28.48 2.84
C SER A 224 12.33 26.94 2.84
N LYS A 225 13.24 26.29 2.06
CA LYS A 225 13.36 24.80 2.06
C LYS A 225 13.54 24.28 3.49
N GLU A 226 14.33 24.96 4.31
CA GLU A 226 14.60 24.55 5.69
C GLU A 226 13.34 24.59 6.58
N THR A 227 12.54 25.67 6.50
CA THR A 227 11.29 25.81 7.25
C THR A 227 10.28 24.75 6.82
N TRP A 228 10.18 24.50 5.51
CA TRP A 228 9.30 23.48 4.95
C TRP A 228 9.65 22.06 5.41
N ILE A 229 10.94 21.69 5.38
CA ILE A 229 11.44 20.40 5.87
C ILE A 229 11.16 20.26 7.38
N LYS A 230 11.39 21.30 8.19
CA LYS A 230 11.10 21.27 9.63
C LYS A 230 9.61 21.07 9.92
N ALA A 231 8.73 21.78 9.23
CA ALA A 231 7.29 21.64 9.42
C ALA A 231 6.80 20.23 9.06
N ASN A 232 7.32 19.62 7.97
CA ASN A 232 7.04 18.23 7.64
C ASN A 232 7.60 17.27 8.69
N ALA A 233 8.83 17.51 9.19
CA ALA A 233 9.42 16.69 10.25
C ALA A 233 8.57 16.65 11.52
N ASP A 234 8.01 17.78 11.94
CA ASP A 234 7.14 17.87 13.11
C ASP A 234 5.84 17.09 12.92
N LEU A 235 5.18 17.26 11.76
CA LEU A 235 3.96 16.53 11.41
C LEU A 235 4.17 15.01 11.44
N PHE A 236 5.17 14.53 10.69
CA PHE A 236 5.40 13.09 10.56
C PHE A 236 6.03 12.46 11.81
N THR A 237 6.74 13.25 12.64
CA THR A 237 7.15 12.79 13.98
C THR A 237 5.95 12.53 14.88
N ASN A 238 4.94 13.41 14.85
CA ASN A 238 3.71 13.22 15.61
C ASN A 238 2.93 11.97 15.12
N TYR A 239 2.72 11.85 13.82
CA TYR A 239 2.07 10.67 13.22
C TYR A 239 2.79 9.37 13.60
N ALA A 240 4.11 9.34 13.44
CA ALA A 240 4.91 8.17 13.76
C ALA A 240 4.79 7.72 15.21
N LYS A 241 4.80 8.65 16.17
CA LYS A 241 4.63 8.34 17.60
C LYS A 241 3.27 7.72 17.89
N VAL A 242 2.19 8.31 17.37
CA VAL A 242 0.85 7.78 17.58
C VAL A 242 0.69 6.42 16.91
N ILE A 243 1.10 6.26 15.66
CA ILE A 243 1.06 4.97 14.95
C ILE A 243 1.84 3.90 15.69
N ASN A 244 3.03 4.24 16.21
CA ASN A 244 3.86 3.32 17.00
C ASN A 244 3.18 2.83 18.28
N GLU A 245 2.26 3.60 18.86
CA GLU A 245 1.56 3.28 20.10
C GLU A 245 0.27 2.50 19.87
N VAL A 246 -0.55 2.91 18.88
CA VAL A 246 -1.94 2.45 18.78
C VAL A 246 -2.25 1.58 17.57
N ALA A 247 -1.41 1.59 16.53
CA ALA A 247 -1.63 0.79 15.33
C ALA A 247 -1.22 -0.68 15.52
N ASN A 248 -1.66 -1.53 14.59
CA ASN A 248 -1.20 -2.92 14.54
C ASN A 248 0.32 -2.97 14.34
N ARG A 249 1.02 -3.92 14.99
CA ARG A 249 2.48 -4.07 14.87
C ARG A 249 2.95 -4.37 13.44
N ASN A 250 2.10 -4.95 12.63
CA ASN A 250 2.35 -5.26 11.23
C ASN A 250 1.72 -4.23 10.27
N VAL A 251 1.29 -3.07 10.79
CA VAL A 251 0.70 -2.01 9.97
C VAL A 251 1.62 -1.64 8.81
N ARG A 252 1.04 -1.47 7.62
CA ARG A 252 1.71 -0.99 6.41
C ARG A 252 1.34 0.46 6.18
N VAL A 253 2.34 1.31 6.04
CA VAL A 253 2.17 2.76 5.93
C VAL A 253 2.72 3.24 4.59
N LEU A 254 1.84 3.73 3.73
CA LEU A 254 2.16 4.30 2.42
C LEU A 254 2.06 5.83 2.48
N LEU A 255 3.16 6.51 2.18
CA LEU A 255 3.22 7.96 2.11
C LEU A 255 2.99 8.44 0.67
N CYS A 256 2.02 9.34 0.46
CA CYS A 256 1.56 9.75 -0.86
C CYS A 256 1.36 11.27 -1.02
N GLY A 257 1.57 12.06 0.03
CA GLY A 257 1.35 13.52 -0.02
C GLY A 257 2.33 14.27 -0.92
N ASP A 258 2.02 15.52 -1.25
CA ASP A 258 2.82 16.38 -2.14
C ASP A 258 4.05 17.01 -1.44
N GLY A 259 4.42 16.55 -0.27
CA GLY A 259 5.59 16.99 0.50
C GLY A 259 6.87 16.22 0.15
N PRO A 260 7.94 16.38 0.94
CA PRO A 260 9.20 15.67 0.76
C PRO A 260 9.05 14.21 1.21
N ILE A 261 8.33 13.39 0.42
CA ILE A 261 7.81 12.07 0.85
C ILE A 261 8.91 11.08 1.24
N ASN A 262 10.07 11.09 0.59
CA ASN A 262 11.22 10.28 0.99
C ASN A 262 11.72 10.66 2.40
N PHE A 263 11.85 11.97 2.65
CA PHE A 263 12.23 12.49 3.95
C PHE A 263 11.14 12.21 5.01
N ASN A 264 9.87 12.38 4.66
CA ASN A 264 8.75 12.09 5.55
C ASN A 264 8.75 10.61 5.97
N ALA A 265 8.97 9.68 5.03
CA ALA A 265 9.09 8.26 5.35
C ALA A 265 10.33 7.97 6.24
N TYR A 266 11.44 8.65 6.03
CA TYR A 266 12.60 8.57 6.91
C TYR A 266 12.25 9.02 8.35
N MET A 267 11.49 10.12 8.52
CA MET A 267 11.02 10.59 9.82
C MET A 267 10.08 9.58 10.50
N MET A 268 9.20 8.93 9.74
CA MET A 268 8.33 7.87 10.25
C MET A 268 9.14 6.70 10.81
N ILE A 269 10.10 6.19 10.05
CA ILE A 269 10.96 5.07 10.45
C ILE A 269 11.77 5.40 11.71
N LYS A 270 12.28 6.62 11.82
CA LYS A 270 13.06 7.06 13.00
C LYS A 270 12.23 7.17 14.28
N ASN A 271 10.95 7.50 14.17
CA ASN A 271 10.10 7.79 15.32
C ASN A 271 9.08 6.67 15.63
N ALA A 272 9.06 5.57 14.86
CA ALA A 272 8.21 4.40 15.10
C ALA A 272 9.02 3.10 15.26
N PRO A 273 9.83 2.97 16.32
CA PRO A 273 10.79 1.86 16.47
C PRO A 273 10.13 0.47 16.67
N ASN A 274 8.86 0.41 17.04
CA ASN A 274 8.14 -0.85 17.26
C ASN A 274 7.56 -1.45 15.96
N ILE A 275 7.62 -0.71 14.86
CA ILE A 275 7.12 -1.13 13.55
C ILE A 275 8.32 -1.38 12.63
N SER A 276 8.26 -2.45 11.84
CA SER A 276 9.34 -2.77 10.91
C SER A 276 9.55 -1.63 9.91
N ARG A 277 10.82 -1.26 9.66
CA ARG A 277 11.18 -0.27 8.64
C ARG A 277 10.69 -0.66 7.23
N GLN A 278 10.51 -1.96 6.96
CA GLN A 278 9.97 -2.47 5.70
C GLN A 278 8.48 -2.16 5.50
N ASN A 279 7.78 -1.79 6.56
CA ASN A 279 6.38 -1.44 6.52
C ASN A 279 6.12 0.05 6.20
N PHE A 280 7.18 0.84 6.04
CA PHE A 280 7.09 2.24 5.60
C PHE A 280 7.63 2.37 4.20
N VAL A 281 6.78 2.78 3.27
CA VAL A 281 7.15 3.03 1.88
C VAL A 281 6.58 4.35 1.39
N ALA A 282 7.24 4.98 0.41
CA ALA A 282 6.75 6.21 -0.20
C ALA A 282 6.49 6.01 -1.70
N LEU A 283 5.44 6.66 -2.19
CA LEU A 283 4.92 6.52 -3.55
C LEU A 283 5.87 7.14 -4.58
N SER A 284 6.47 6.32 -5.44
CA SER A 284 7.28 6.78 -6.58
C SER A 284 6.54 6.68 -7.92
N GLY A 285 5.46 5.93 -7.96
CA GLY A 285 4.74 5.58 -9.18
C GLY A 285 4.16 6.76 -9.95
N MET A 286 3.91 7.91 -9.32
CA MET A 286 3.43 9.11 -10.03
C MET A 286 4.45 9.60 -11.06
N VAL A 287 5.71 9.77 -10.66
CA VAL A 287 6.79 10.21 -11.56
C VAL A 287 7.05 9.15 -12.64
N GLU A 288 6.99 7.87 -12.27
CA GLU A 288 7.08 6.76 -13.21
C GLU A 288 5.97 6.80 -14.26
N ASN A 289 4.72 7.03 -13.86
CA ASN A 289 3.59 7.13 -14.78
C ASN A 289 3.68 8.37 -15.68
N HIS A 290 4.17 9.51 -15.18
CA HIS A 290 4.48 10.69 -16.00
C HIS A 290 5.51 10.34 -17.07
N ALA A 291 6.58 9.66 -16.71
CA ALA A 291 7.63 9.26 -17.65
C ALA A 291 7.13 8.24 -18.69
N LYS A 292 6.32 7.25 -18.27
CA LYS A 292 5.65 6.31 -19.18
C LYS A 292 4.73 7.01 -20.17
N ALA A 293 3.96 8.00 -19.72
CA ALA A 293 3.06 8.76 -20.57
C ALA A 293 3.82 9.59 -21.61
N VAL A 294 4.88 10.32 -21.21
CA VAL A 294 5.73 11.09 -22.13
C VAL A 294 6.41 10.17 -23.16
N MET A 295 6.89 9.00 -22.74
CA MET A 295 7.47 8.00 -23.64
C MET A 295 6.42 7.48 -24.64
N ALA A 296 5.24 7.15 -24.16
CA ALA A 296 4.14 6.64 -24.97
C ALA A 296 3.66 7.67 -26.00
N GLU A 297 3.58 8.95 -25.64
CA GLU A 297 3.27 10.06 -26.53
C GLU A 297 4.30 10.18 -27.66
N LYS A 298 5.61 10.12 -27.35
CA LYS A 298 6.70 10.14 -28.34
C LYS A 298 6.60 8.99 -29.33
N LEU A 299 6.30 7.79 -28.82
CA LEU A 299 6.24 6.55 -29.62
C LEU A 299 4.88 6.29 -30.26
N ARG A 300 3.83 7.05 -29.88
CA ARG A 300 2.44 6.88 -30.31
C ARG A 300 1.88 5.49 -29.96
N VAL A 301 2.20 4.99 -28.76
CA VAL A 301 1.70 3.75 -28.19
C VAL A 301 0.86 4.03 -26.95
N ASN A 302 0.17 2.99 -26.44
CA ASN A 302 -0.53 3.11 -25.17
C ASN A 302 0.48 3.16 -24.01
N SER A 303 0.29 4.05 -23.03
CA SER A 303 1.17 4.16 -21.86
C SER A 303 1.24 2.87 -21.02
N ALA A 304 0.19 2.06 -21.01
CA ALA A 304 0.20 0.73 -20.38
C ALA A 304 1.17 -0.25 -21.04
N GLY A 305 1.56 0.01 -22.31
CA GLY A 305 2.57 -0.79 -23.01
C GLY A 305 4.01 -0.42 -22.66
N VAL A 306 4.25 0.66 -21.90
CA VAL A 306 5.59 1.07 -21.45
C VAL A 306 5.83 0.47 -20.06
N VAL A 307 6.77 -0.47 -19.95
CA VAL A 307 7.07 -1.22 -18.73
C VAL A 307 8.54 -1.09 -18.34
N ASP A 308 8.86 -1.42 -17.09
CA ASP A 308 10.21 -1.46 -16.53
C ASP A 308 10.99 -0.13 -16.68
N LEU A 309 10.27 1.00 -16.64
CA LEU A 309 10.86 2.34 -16.53
C LEU A 309 11.03 2.64 -15.04
N ILE A 310 12.24 3.03 -14.63
CA ILE A 310 12.58 3.13 -13.20
C ILE A 310 12.95 4.56 -12.82
N ILE A 311 12.44 4.99 -11.68
CA ILE A 311 12.76 6.27 -11.04
C ILE A 311 13.71 6.01 -9.87
N TRP A 312 14.89 6.58 -9.93
CA TRP A 312 15.87 6.54 -8.86
C TRP A 312 15.92 7.86 -8.10
N GLY A 313 15.95 7.84 -6.79
CA GLY A 313 16.29 9.01 -5.99
C GLY A 313 15.19 9.60 -5.15
N ASN A 314 15.21 10.95 -5.06
CA ASN A 314 14.24 11.74 -4.31
C ASN A 314 13.03 12.05 -5.19
N VAL A 315 11.90 11.43 -4.88
CA VAL A 315 10.69 11.50 -5.72
C VAL A 315 10.19 12.93 -5.93
N THR A 316 10.25 13.75 -4.90
CA THR A 316 9.80 15.15 -4.92
C THR A 316 10.94 16.16 -5.05
N GLY A 317 12.18 15.67 -5.17
CA GLY A 317 13.38 16.45 -5.40
C GLY A 317 14.13 15.95 -6.62
N GLU A 318 15.46 15.83 -6.49
CA GLU A 318 16.30 15.34 -7.57
C GLU A 318 16.12 13.83 -7.78
N HIS A 319 15.65 13.43 -8.95
CA HIS A 319 15.47 12.04 -9.34
C HIS A 319 16.05 11.76 -10.73
N TYR A 320 16.42 10.52 -10.95
CA TYR A 320 16.92 10.05 -12.24
C TYR A 320 15.93 9.08 -12.87
N VAL A 321 15.46 9.41 -14.08
CA VAL A 321 14.57 8.54 -14.86
C VAL A 321 15.43 7.58 -15.68
N ASP A 322 15.43 6.31 -15.31
CA ASP A 322 16.20 5.27 -16.00
C ASP A 322 15.34 4.51 -17.01
N ILE A 323 15.76 4.61 -18.27
CA ILE A 323 15.13 3.94 -19.40
C ILE A 323 15.93 2.73 -19.92
N ASN A 324 17.01 2.33 -19.21
CA ASN A 324 17.87 1.26 -19.69
C ASN A 324 17.17 -0.09 -19.73
N THR A 325 16.31 -0.33 -18.75
CA THR A 325 15.47 -1.52 -18.63
C THR A 325 14.12 -1.37 -19.31
N CYS A 326 13.74 -0.14 -19.68
CA CYS A 326 12.42 0.17 -20.25
C CYS A 326 12.16 -0.57 -21.56
N ARG A 327 11.01 -1.24 -21.61
CA ARG A 327 10.52 -1.98 -22.79
C ARG A 327 9.14 -1.46 -23.21
N VAL A 328 8.83 -1.63 -24.49
CA VAL A 328 7.58 -1.16 -25.08
C VAL A 328 6.86 -2.32 -25.74
N HIS A 329 5.61 -2.51 -25.33
CA HIS A 329 4.63 -3.40 -25.94
C HIS A 329 3.63 -2.58 -26.78
N GLY A 330 2.86 -3.24 -27.62
CA GLY A 330 1.75 -2.58 -28.35
C GLY A 330 2.15 -1.69 -29.51
N TYR A 331 3.43 -1.69 -29.92
CA TYR A 331 3.88 -0.97 -31.10
C TYR A 331 3.31 -1.54 -32.41
N ASP A 332 2.82 -2.78 -32.39
CA ASP A 332 2.13 -3.50 -33.47
C ASP A 332 0.63 -3.73 -33.16
N GLY A 333 0.10 -3.11 -32.11
CA GLY A 333 -1.27 -3.30 -31.62
C GLY A 333 -1.44 -4.37 -30.54
N ALA A 334 -0.39 -5.11 -30.18
CA ALA A 334 -0.44 -6.18 -29.16
C ALA A 334 0.09 -5.71 -27.80
N ILE A 335 -0.73 -5.05 -27.00
CA ILE A 335 -0.34 -4.55 -25.66
C ILE A 335 -0.02 -5.70 -24.67
N TRP A 336 -0.72 -6.81 -24.79
CA TRP A 336 -0.66 -7.96 -23.88
C TRP A 336 0.04 -9.18 -24.50
N GLY A 337 1.01 -8.96 -25.38
CA GLY A 337 1.81 -10.05 -25.92
C GLY A 337 2.83 -10.60 -24.91
N PRO A 338 3.40 -11.78 -25.17
CA PRO A 338 4.52 -12.29 -24.37
C PRO A 338 5.72 -11.33 -24.44
N PRO A 339 6.64 -11.36 -23.45
CA PRO A 339 7.81 -10.47 -23.40
C PRO A 339 8.65 -10.45 -24.68
N SER A 340 8.60 -11.50 -25.48
CA SER A 340 9.25 -11.59 -26.81
C SER A 340 8.70 -10.61 -27.84
N PHE A 341 7.50 -10.09 -27.66
CA PHE A 341 6.90 -9.05 -28.53
C PHE A 341 7.13 -7.64 -28.01
N SER A 342 8.07 -7.43 -27.10
CA SER A 342 8.47 -6.11 -26.63
C SER A 342 9.83 -5.71 -27.16
N LEU A 343 10.02 -4.40 -27.39
CA LEU A 343 11.30 -3.82 -27.82
C LEU A 343 11.85 -2.86 -26.75
N PRO A 344 13.18 -2.74 -26.63
CA PRO A 344 13.79 -1.71 -25.79
C PRO A 344 13.36 -0.30 -26.22
N ALA A 345 12.93 0.53 -25.27
CA ALA A 345 12.47 1.89 -25.56
C ALA A 345 13.56 2.73 -26.24
N LYS A 346 14.82 2.57 -25.87
CA LYS A 346 15.97 3.25 -26.49
C LYS A 346 16.12 2.98 -27.99
N GLU A 347 15.85 1.74 -28.41
CA GLU A 347 15.92 1.35 -29.82
C GLU A 347 14.77 1.92 -30.63
N MET A 348 13.58 2.05 -30.01
CA MET A 348 12.39 2.58 -30.67
C MET A 348 12.43 4.10 -30.84
N VAL A 349 12.96 4.84 -29.87
CA VAL A 349 12.97 6.31 -29.90
C VAL A 349 13.94 6.85 -30.95
N PHE A 350 15.09 6.21 -31.18
CA PHE A 350 16.17 6.61 -32.11
C PHE A 350 16.66 8.06 -31.97
N ASP A 351 16.29 8.77 -30.91
CA ASP A 351 16.59 10.16 -30.66
C ASP A 351 17.29 10.31 -29.31
N LYS A 352 18.60 10.06 -29.33
CA LYS A 352 19.42 10.11 -28.11
C LYS A 352 19.40 11.50 -27.46
N LYS A 353 19.42 12.56 -28.29
CA LYS A 353 19.40 13.94 -27.80
C LYS A 353 18.11 14.23 -27.03
N TRP A 354 16.97 13.84 -27.59
CA TRP A 354 15.67 13.99 -26.93
C TRP A 354 15.63 13.25 -25.59
N LEU A 355 16.13 12.01 -25.54
CA LEU A 355 16.18 11.20 -24.31
C LEU A 355 17.05 11.82 -23.22
N GLU A 356 18.10 12.54 -23.57
CA GLU A 356 19.05 13.15 -22.62
C GLU A 356 18.63 14.56 -22.18
N THR A 357 17.88 15.30 -22.98
CA THR A 357 17.54 16.71 -22.73
C THR A 357 16.04 16.93 -22.50
N GLU A 358 15.21 16.72 -23.52
CA GLU A 358 13.79 17.08 -23.48
C GLU A 358 12.95 16.12 -22.64
N PHE A 359 13.24 14.82 -22.69
CA PHE A 359 12.47 13.80 -21.97
C PHE A 359 12.46 14.02 -20.46
N PRO A 360 13.59 14.20 -19.76
CA PRO A 360 13.59 14.48 -18.32
C PRO A 360 12.85 15.78 -17.97
N GLU A 361 12.99 16.82 -18.78
CA GLU A 361 12.33 18.11 -18.58
C GLU A 361 10.80 18.00 -18.75
N LEU A 362 10.35 17.24 -19.76
CA LEU A 362 8.93 16.97 -19.98
C LEU A 362 8.30 16.19 -18.82
N VAL A 363 9.04 15.22 -18.29
CA VAL A 363 8.59 14.45 -17.11
C VAL A 363 8.47 15.35 -15.89
N HIS A 364 9.51 16.14 -15.61
CA HIS A 364 9.55 17.05 -14.46
C HIS A 364 8.44 18.11 -14.50
N SER A 365 8.21 18.72 -15.68
CA SER A 365 7.21 19.80 -15.85
C SER A 365 5.77 19.30 -16.01
N ARG A 366 5.52 17.97 -16.09
CA ARG A 366 4.20 17.43 -16.43
C ARG A 366 3.14 17.76 -15.39
N GLN A 367 3.42 17.55 -14.12
CA GLN A 367 2.49 17.82 -13.03
C GLN A 367 2.06 19.30 -12.98
N GLU A 368 3.00 20.22 -13.15
CA GLU A 368 2.72 21.66 -13.17
C GLU A 368 1.87 22.06 -14.39
N LYS A 369 2.13 21.46 -15.55
CA LYS A 369 1.31 21.66 -16.75
C LYS A 369 -0.11 21.15 -16.56
N GLU A 370 -0.27 19.95 -15.99
CA GLU A 370 -1.58 19.38 -15.66
C GLU A 370 -2.35 20.31 -14.72
N LEU A 371 -1.73 20.74 -13.61
CA LEU A 371 -2.32 21.68 -12.66
C LEU A 371 -2.72 23.01 -13.35
N THR A 372 -1.87 23.53 -14.23
CA THR A 372 -2.14 24.78 -14.95
C THR A 372 -3.34 24.65 -15.89
N MET A 373 -3.50 23.50 -16.55
CA MET A 373 -4.59 23.25 -17.51
C MET A 373 -5.91 22.89 -16.81
N THR A 374 -5.87 21.98 -15.83
CA THR A 374 -7.06 21.47 -15.13
C THR A 374 -7.55 22.40 -14.01
N LYS A 375 -6.69 23.29 -13.53
CA LYS A 375 -6.92 24.18 -12.37
C LYS A 375 -7.16 23.44 -11.04
N HIS A 376 -6.84 22.16 -10.99
CA HIS A 376 -6.86 21.36 -9.78
C HIS A 376 -5.75 20.30 -9.81
N PRO A 377 -5.27 19.82 -8.66
CA PRO A 377 -4.29 18.72 -8.60
C PRO A 377 -4.80 17.45 -9.26
N SER A 378 -3.88 16.62 -9.75
CA SER A 378 -4.17 15.34 -10.40
C SER A 378 -4.68 14.32 -9.37
N ALA A 379 -6.01 14.17 -9.27
CA ALA A 379 -6.62 13.25 -8.30
C ALA A 379 -6.76 11.81 -8.84
N MET A 380 -7.26 11.64 -10.07
CA MET A 380 -7.52 10.31 -10.62
C MET A 380 -6.24 9.50 -10.83
N SER A 381 -5.20 10.10 -11.40
CA SER A 381 -3.93 9.41 -11.65
C SER A 381 -3.21 9.08 -10.34
N GLN A 382 -3.27 9.97 -9.36
CA GLN A 382 -2.69 9.74 -8.04
C GLN A 382 -3.44 8.63 -7.31
N ALA A 383 -4.76 8.66 -7.25
CA ALA A 383 -5.59 7.62 -6.65
C ALA A 383 -5.36 6.25 -7.30
N SER A 384 -5.32 6.19 -8.65
CA SER A 384 -5.02 4.96 -9.38
C SER A 384 -3.63 4.41 -9.03
N THR A 385 -2.62 5.28 -8.97
CA THR A 385 -1.25 4.88 -8.63
C THR A 385 -1.15 4.37 -7.19
N ILE A 386 -1.83 5.00 -6.24
CA ILE A 386 -1.90 4.56 -4.84
C ILE A 386 -2.57 3.20 -4.76
N ASN A 387 -3.74 3.04 -5.40
CA ASN A 387 -4.49 1.79 -5.42
C ASN A 387 -3.66 0.64 -6.01
N THR A 388 -2.97 0.86 -7.13
CA THR A 388 -2.08 -0.15 -7.75
C THR A 388 -0.90 -0.49 -6.83
N THR A 389 -0.30 0.50 -6.15
CA THR A 389 0.81 0.26 -5.21
C THR A 389 0.34 -0.56 -4.01
N LEU A 390 -0.84 -0.28 -3.46
CA LEU A 390 -1.44 -1.06 -2.38
C LEU A 390 -1.82 -2.47 -2.85
N GLU A 391 -2.41 -2.61 -4.03
CA GLU A 391 -2.73 -3.90 -4.66
C GLU A 391 -1.48 -4.78 -4.76
N TYR A 392 -0.39 -4.24 -5.32
CA TYR A 392 0.88 -4.95 -5.40
C TYR A 392 1.44 -5.30 -4.02
N TRP A 393 1.31 -4.40 -3.06
CA TRP A 393 1.80 -4.64 -1.71
C TRP A 393 1.00 -5.70 -0.95
N TRP A 394 -0.26 -5.91 -1.32
CA TRP A 394 -1.13 -6.92 -0.70
C TRP A 394 -1.08 -8.26 -1.44
N ASN A 395 -1.20 -8.21 -2.76
CA ASN A 395 -1.41 -9.39 -3.60
C ASN A 395 -0.15 -9.83 -4.35
N GLY A 396 0.91 -9.00 -4.36
CA GLY A 396 2.12 -9.19 -5.16
C GLY A 396 2.06 -8.45 -6.50
N SER A 397 3.22 -8.04 -7.01
CA SER A 397 3.33 -7.42 -8.33
C SER A 397 3.25 -8.48 -9.45
N PRO A 398 2.88 -8.08 -10.69
CA PRO A 398 2.91 -8.99 -11.83
C PRO A 398 4.27 -9.66 -11.99
N SER A 399 4.27 -10.95 -12.29
CA SER A 399 5.50 -11.73 -12.41
C SER A 399 6.43 -11.19 -13.50
N GLY A 400 7.69 -10.94 -13.15
CA GLY A 400 8.70 -10.45 -14.07
C GLY A 400 8.65 -8.97 -14.37
N GLN A 401 7.78 -8.18 -13.72
CA GLN A 401 7.74 -6.73 -13.81
C GLN A 401 8.32 -6.09 -12.55
N MET A 402 9.10 -5.05 -12.74
CA MET A 402 9.57 -4.17 -11.68
C MET A 402 8.93 -2.79 -11.79
N PHE A 403 8.84 -2.10 -10.67
CA PHE A 403 8.31 -0.74 -10.60
C PHE A 403 9.05 0.06 -9.54
N SER A 404 8.89 1.37 -9.56
CA SER A 404 9.59 2.28 -8.67
C SER A 404 8.86 2.41 -7.34
N LEU A 405 9.60 2.23 -6.24
CA LEU A 405 9.08 2.43 -4.88
C LEU A 405 10.18 2.99 -3.99
N ALA A 406 9.85 4.02 -3.20
CA ALA A 406 10.78 4.56 -2.25
C ALA A 406 10.76 3.76 -0.95
N VAL A 407 11.86 3.08 -0.67
CA VAL A 407 12.04 2.17 0.47
C VAL A 407 13.31 2.46 1.23
N CYS A 408 13.38 1.98 2.49
CA CYS A 408 14.56 2.16 3.34
C CYS A 408 15.74 1.36 2.80
N SER A 409 16.80 2.04 2.41
CA SER A 409 18.03 1.43 1.87
C SER A 409 18.74 0.55 2.90
N GLU A 410 19.27 -0.58 2.43
CA GLU A 410 20.20 -1.44 3.15
C GLU A 410 21.63 -1.37 2.60
N GLY A 411 21.92 -0.35 1.77
CA GLY A 411 23.23 -0.16 1.14
C GLY A 411 23.26 -0.53 -0.35
N TRP A 412 22.14 -0.87 -0.95
CA TRP A 412 22.04 -1.22 -2.37
C TRP A 412 22.50 -0.06 -3.28
N TYR A 413 23.19 -0.38 -4.35
CA TYR A 413 23.68 0.56 -5.37
C TYR A 413 24.52 1.72 -4.80
N GLY A 414 25.12 1.54 -3.61
CA GLY A 414 25.92 2.57 -2.92
C GLY A 414 25.10 3.66 -2.21
N VAL A 415 23.79 3.50 -2.12
CA VAL A 415 22.91 4.39 -1.35
C VAL A 415 23.08 4.12 0.14
N PRO A 416 23.32 5.14 1.00
CA PRO A 416 23.56 4.94 2.43
C PRO A 416 22.42 4.15 3.12
N ASN A 417 22.82 3.24 4.03
CA ASN A 417 21.87 2.46 4.82
C ASN A 417 20.98 3.38 5.67
N GLY A 418 19.69 3.09 5.67
CA GLY A 418 18.68 3.82 6.44
C GLY A 418 18.08 5.03 5.73
N LEU A 419 18.62 5.44 4.58
CA LEU A 419 18.01 6.49 3.75
C LEU A 419 16.82 5.92 2.97
N VAL A 420 15.70 6.64 2.92
CA VAL A 420 14.55 6.25 2.09
C VAL A 420 14.76 6.77 0.67
N PHE A 421 14.84 5.86 -0.28
CA PHE A 421 15.26 6.14 -1.64
C PHE A 421 14.41 5.33 -2.63
N SER A 422 14.06 5.91 -3.78
CA SER A 422 13.33 5.21 -4.83
C SER A 422 14.22 4.23 -5.57
N PHE A 423 13.82 2.96 -5.56
CA PHE A 423 14.51 1.83 -6.18
C PHE A 423 13.58 1.05 -7.10
N PRO A 424 14.11 0.24 -8.04
CA PRO A 424 13.36 -0.81 -8.70
C PRO A 424 12.99 -1.91 -7.72
N VAL A 425 11.71 -2.20 -7.60
CA VAL A 425 11.17 -3.14 -6.61
C VAL A 425 10.25 -4.14 -7.27
N THR A 426 10.26 -5.37 -6.76
CA THR A 426 9.22 -6.38 -6.97
C THR A 426 8.51 -6.66 -5.66
N MET A 427 7.20 -6.92 -5.72
CA MET A 427 6.41 -7.29 -4.55
C MET A 427 5.93 -8.73 -4.63
N HIS A 428 5.99 -9.40 -3.47
CA HIS A 428 5.52 -10.77 -3.30
C HIS A 428 4.23 -10.78 -2.48
N PRO A 429 3.37 -11.78 -2.65
CA PRO A 429 2.17 -11.94 -1.82
C PRO A 429 2.50 -11.86 -0.32
N LYS A 430 1.55 -11.37 0.48
CA LYS A 430 1.68 -11.13 1.92
C LYS A 430 2.54 -9.90 2.30
N GLY A 431 2.90 -9.03 1.35
CA GLY A 431 3.46 -7.71 1.64
C GLY A 431 4.97 -7.63 1.77
N TYR A 432 5.68 -8.60 1.24
CA TYR A 432 7.14 -8.54 1.13
C TYR A 432 7.53 -7.86 -0.17
N TRP A 433 8.47 -6.92 -0.10
CA TRP A 433 9.09 -6.32 -1.27
C TRP A 433 10.59 -6.60 -1.29
N ASN A 434 11.14 -6.70 -2.48
CA ASN A 434 12.57 -6.86 -2.70
C ASN A 434 13.05 -5.82 -3.70
N VAL A 435 14.20 -5.21 -3.42
CA VAL A 435 14.91 -4.38 -4.40
C VAL A 435 15.58 -5.30 -5.42
N VAL A 436 15.37 -5.01 -6.69
CA VAL A 436 16.05 -5.70 -7.79
C VAL A 436 17.51 -5.24 -7.81
N GLN A 437 18.46 -6.17 -7.61
CA GLN A 437 19.88 -5.86 -7.42
C GLN A 437 20.79 -6.21 -8.60
N ASP A 438 20.25 -6.85 -9.62
CA ASP A 438 20.97 -7.36 -10.80
C ASP A 438 20.92 -6.41 -12.00
N ILE A 439 20.53 -5.13 -11.79
CA ILE A 439 20.58 -4.11 -12.83
C ILE A 439 22.02 -3.59 -12.99
N ASP A 440 22.57 -3.77 -14.18
CA ASP A 440 23.89 -3.23 -14.52
C ASP A 440 23.79 -1.73 -14.84
N LEU A 441 24.31 -0.91 -13.93
CA LEU A 441 24.31 0.54 -14.06
C LEU A 441 25.59 1.04 -14.70
N SER A 442 25.45 1.84 -15.76
CA SER A 442 26.58 2.56 -16.35
C SER A 442 27.17 3.58 -15.36
N GLU A 443 28.43 3.96 -15.54
CA GLU A 443 29.08 4.99 -14.70
C GLU A 443 28.33 6.33 -14.74
N GLU A 444 27.74 6.66 -15.88
CA GLU A 444 26.89 7.84 -16.00
C GLU A 444 25.61 7.75 -15.14
N ALA A 445 24.94 6.59 -15.13
CA ALA A 445 23.77 6.35 -14.29
C ALA A 445 24.14 6.42 -12.79
N LYS A 446 25.26 5.80 -12.40
CA LYS A 446 25.79 5.89 -11.02
C LYS A 446 26.07 7.32 -10.60
N ALA A 447 26.65 8.14 -11.48
CA ALA A 447 26.89 9.55 -11.21
C ALA A 447 25.58 10.34 -11.01
N LYS A 448 24.56 10.09 -11.83
CA LYS A 448 23.22 10.70 -11.66
C LYS A 448 22.57 10.27 -10.35
N ILE A 449 22.60 8.96 -10.02
CA ILE A 449 22.10 8.43 -8.74
C ILE A 449 22.83 9.09 -7.55
N PHE A 450 24.13 9.31 -7.64
CA PHE A 450 24.89 9.96 -6.57
C PHE A 450 24.46 11.42 -6.34
N VAL A 451 24.03 12.15 -7.38
CA VAL A 451 23.47 13.50 -7.23
C VAL A 451 22.16 13.44 -6.42
N THR A 452 21.27 12.50 -6.74
CA THR A 452 20.01 12.33 -6.02
C THR A 452 20.20 11.93 -4.55
N VAL A 453 21.20 11.11 -4.26
CA VAL A 453 21.60 10.77 -2.87
C VAL A 453 22.04 12.01 -2.09
N LYS A 454 22.83 12.91 -2.72
CA LYS A 454 23.26 14.16 -2.08
C LYS A 454 22.09 15.08 -1.77
N ASP A 455 21.10 15.16 -2.66
CA ASP A 455 19.90 15.96 -2.44
C ASP A 455 19.13 15.45 -1.20
N LEU A 456 18.84 14.16 -1.11
CA LEU A 456 18.19 13.55 0.06
C LEU A 456 19.00 13.71 1.36
N LEU A 457 20.31 13.56 1.30
CA LEU A 457 21.17 13.81 2.46
C LEU A 457 21.09 15.28 2.90
N SER A 458 21.01 16.24 1.95
CA SER A 458 20.87 17.66 2.28
C SER A 458 19.60 17.94 3.07
N GLU A 459 18.47 17.30 2.71
CA GLU A 459 17.21 17.38 3.44
C GLU A 459 17.32 16.75 4.84
N THR A 460 17.91 15.56 4.91
CA THR A 460 18.11 14.86 6.18
C THR A 460 19.00 15.66 7.14
N TYR A 461 20.04 16.34 6.64
CA TYR A 461 20.99 17.11 7.46
C TYR A 461 20.40 18.38 8.04
N ILE A 462 19.26 18.87 7.55
CA ILE A 462 18.53 19.98 8.17
C ILE A 462 18.08 19.61 9.59
N ILE A 463 17.68 18.35 9.80
CA ILE A 463 17.21 17.88 11.11
C ILE A 463 18.31 17.09 11.86
N PHE A 464 19.09 16.29 11.16
CA PHE A 464 20.12 15.42 11.71
C PHE A 464 21.50 15.79 11.10
N PRO A 465 22.14 16.88 11.57
CA PRO A 465 23.42 17.29 11.01
C PRO A 465 24.46 16.17 11.16
N PRO A 466 25.35 15.99 10.16
CA PRO A 466 26.38 14.97 10.23
C PRO A 466 27.28 15.22 11.45
N PRO A 467 27.84 14.15 12.07
CA PRO A 467 28.77 14.32 13.17
C PRO A 467 29.96 15.16 12.70
N ILE A 468 30.30 16.19 13.49
CA ILE A 468 31.46 17.04 13.21
C ILE A 468 32.68 16.10 13.15
N PRO A 469 33.45 16.04 12.03
CA PRO A 469 34.63 15.21 11.96
C PRO A 469 35.57 15.60 13.10
N PRO A 470 36.16 14.65 13.83
CA PRO A 470 37.11 14.97 14.88
C PRO A 470 38.20 15.83 14.29
N LYS A 471 38.48 17.02 14.90
CA LYS A 471 39.58 17.91 14.49
C LYS A 471 40.82 17.05 14.43
N SER A 472 41.42 16.93 13.26
CA SER A 472 42.69 16.21 13.10
C SER A 472 43.73 16.84 14.01
N PRO A 473 44.50 16.06 14.77
CA PRO A 473 45.47 16.59 15.76
C PRO A 473 46.69 17.32 15.15
N SER A 474 46.65 17.65 13.86
CA SER A 474 47.83 18.21 13.14
C SER A 474 47.83 19.73 12.96
N SER A 475 46.77 20.47 13.36
CA SER A 475 46.80 21.94 13.22
C SER A 475 47.18 22.71 14.48
N GLU A 476 47.08 22.11 15.67
CA GLU A 476 47.52 22.78 16.92
C GLU A 476 49.06 22.64 17.21
N LYS A 477 49.73 21.62 16.63
CA LYS A 477 51.19 21.47 16.84
C LYS A 477 52.07 22.27 15.87
N VAL A 478 51.48 22.81 14.78
CA VAL A 478 52.22 23.66 13.83
C VAL A 478 52.15 25.13 14.24
N ALA A 479 51.03 25.58 14.81
CA ALA A 479 50.88 26.95 15.32
C ALA A 479 51.72 27.20 16.58
N ASP A 480 51.84 26.21 17.50
CA ASP A 480 52.66 26.33 18.70
C ASP A 480 54.18 26.21 18.41
N LYS A 481 54.58 25.58 17.29
CA LYS A 481 55.98 25.53 16.89
C LYS A 481 56.47 26.80 16.17
N GLU A 482 55.64 27.44 15.38
CA GLU A 482 55.94 28.73 14.73
C GLU A 482 55.95 29.89 15.73
N ILE A 483 55.15 29.85 16.81
CA ILE A 483 55.21 30.83 17.89
C ILE A 483 56.43 30.62 18.79
N ALA A 484 56.91 29.38 18.98
CA ALA A 484 58.09 29.09 19.78
C ALA A 484 59.44 29.40 19.05
N GLU A 485 59.49 29.32 17.72
CA GLU A 485 60.68 29.68 16.93
C GLU A 485 60.81 31.19 16.66
N ASN A 486 59.69 31.95 16.67
CA ASN A 486 59.69 33.41 16.52
C ASN A 486 59.95 34.18 17.82
N VAL A 487 59.93 33.55 19.00
CA VAL A 487 60.26 34.15 20.29
C VAL A 487 61.76 34.01 20.61
N SER A 488 62.49 33.15 19.93
CA SER A 488 63.94 32.88 20.19
C SER A 488 64.89 33.70 19.34
N SER A 489 64.44 34.45 18.33
CA SER A 489 65.31 35.19 17.40
C SER A 489 65.25 36.70 17.43
N ASN A 490 64.44 37.32 18.32
CA ASN A 490 64.37 38.79 18.43
C ASN A 490 64.62 39.29 19.83
N ASN A 491 65.86 39.09 20.32
CA ASN A 491 66.36 39.83 21.43
C ASN A 491 67.75 40.45 21.09
N SER A 492 67.74 41.40 20.14
CA SER A 492 68.84 42.41 20.07
C SER A 492 68.45 43.47 19.02
N LYS A 493 68.36 44.68 19.55
CA LYS A 493 68.41 46.03 18.98
C LYS A 493 67.15 46.83 18.89
N VAL A 494 67.10 47.66 19.87
CA VAL A 494 66.56 49.01 20.09
C VAL A 494 66.78 49.95 18.89
N THR A 495 65.79 50.70 18.45
CA THR A 495 65.59 52.17 18.46
C THR A 495 64.65 52.61 17.37
N GLU A 496 63.67 53.36 17.89
CA GLU A 496 62.95 54.51 17.32
C GLU A 496 62.79 54.70 15.79
N GLU A 497 61.58 54.75 15.29
CA GLU A 497 60.93 56.01 14.86
C GLU A 497 59.51 55.77 14.27
N LYS A 498 58.67 56.77 14.53
CA LYS A 498 57.29 56.95 14.09
C LYS A 498 57.15 56.95 12.56
N THR A 499 56.04 56.52 12.04
CA THR A 499 55.02 57.38 11.41
C THR A 499 53.92 56.54 10.78
N ASP A 500 52.71 57.13 10.80
CA ASP A 500 51.41 56.72 10.28
C ASP A 500 51.40 56.33 8.78
N GLU A 501 50.28 55.72 8.45
CA GLU A 501 49.67 55.58 7.11
C GLU A 501 49.70 54.22 6.46
N ASP A 502 48.47 53.77 6.18
CA ASP A 502 47.92 53.02 5.09
C ASP A 502 47.38 51.63 5.40
N THR A 503 46.17 51.61 5.93
CA THR A 503 45.17 50.55 5.81
C THR A 503 44.20 50.93 4.70
N GLU A 504 44.59 50.77 3.46
CA GLU A 504 43.70 50.78 2.27
C GLU A 504 44.38 50.00 1.13
N GLY A 505 44.25 48.69 1.14
CA GLY A 505 44.92 47.90 0.09
C GLY A 505 44.35 46.53 -0.24
N ASP A 506 43.46 45.96 0.59
CA ASP A 506 43.02 44.57 0.39
C ASP A 506 41.56 44.35 0.00
N GLU A 507 40.73 45.43 -0.11
CA GLU A 507 39.36 45.34 -0.63
C GLU A 507 39.23 45.52 -2.17
N LYS A 508 40.29 45.86 -2.88
CA LYS A 508 40.23 46.06 -4.33
C LYS A 508 40.74 44.90 -5.19
N ARG A 509 41.11 43.77 -4.59
CA ARG A 509 41.57 42.59 -5.37
C ARG A 509 40.52 41.50 -5.53
N LEU A 510 39.35 41.60 -4.91
CA LEU A 510 38.23 40.67 -5.07
C LEU A 510 37.09 41.18 -5.93
N ALA A 511 37.15 42.44 -6.39
CA ALA A 511 36.13 43.04 -7.26
C ALA A 511 36.46 42.99 -8.75
N THR A 512 37.66 42.57 -9.17
CA THR A 512 38.11 42.63 -10.58
C THR A 512 38.05 41.27 -11.30
N ILE A 513 37.49 40.21 -10.68
CA ILE A 513 37.30 38.90 -11.32
C ILE A 513 35.83 38.64 -11.68
N ALA A 514 34.90 39.53 -11.29
CA ALA A 514 33.47 39.37 -11.55
C ALA A 514 32.89 40.19 -12.71
N GLU A 515 33.68 41.08 -13.34
CA GLU A 515 33.16 41.97 -14.42
C GLU A 515 33.62 41.63 -15.86
N ASP A 516 34.41 40.58 -16.07
CA ASP A 516 34.92 40.23 -17.39
C ASP A 516 34.20 39.06 -18.10
N LYS A 517 32.99 38.68 -17.67
CA LYS A 517 32.17 37.66 -18.36
C LYS A 517 30.70 38.04 -18.61
N LEU A 518 30.37 39.32 -18.62
CA LEU A 518 29.00 39.80 -18.91
C LEU A 518 29.02 40.94 -19.94
N GLY A 519 29.69 40.76 -21.06
CA GLY A 519 29.77 41.76 -22.10
C GLY A 519 29.99 41.21 -23.47
N GLU A 520 29.20 40.24 -23.90
CA GLU A 520 29.06 39.89 -25.34
C GLU A 520 27.87 38.92 -25.46
N THR A 521 26.69 39.46 -25.65
CA THR A 521 25.56 38.92 -26.46
C THR A 521 24.28 39.72 -26.19
N VAL A 522 24.26 40.97 -26.55
CA VAL A 522 23.04 41.70 -26.89
C VAL A 522 23.36 42.63 -28.04
N LEU A 523 23.14 42.20 -29.24
CA LEU A 523 22.88 43.00 -30.44
C LEU A 523 22.68 42.06 -31.63
N GLU A 524 21.44 41.76 -31.93
CA GLU A 524 20.89 41.48 -33.26
C GLU A 524 19.62 40.65 -33.16
N SER A 525 18.49 41.33 -33.17
CA SER A 525 17.30 40.96 -33.95
C SER A 525 16.08 41.79 -33.54
N GLU A 526 16.14 43.08 -33.80
CA GLU A 526 14.93 43.83 -34.12
C GLU A 526 14.85 43.90 -35.66
N LYS A 527 13.89 43.17 -36.23
CA LYS A 527 13.20 43.60 -37.47
C LYS A 527 12.00 42.71 -37.76
N GLU A 528 10.85 43.40 -37.74
CA GLU A 528 9.68 43.20 -38.59
C GLU A 528 8.79 42.01 -38.40
N SER A 529 7.69 42.25 -37.69
CA SER A 529 6.40 41.62 -37.92
C SER A 529 5.32 42.66 -38.10
N GLN A 530 4.76 42.72 -39.29
CA GLN A 530 3.47 43.38 -39.59
C GLN A 530 2.37 42.32 -39.76
N PRO A 531 1.09 42.69 -39.54
CA PRO A 531 0.00 41.75 -39.26
C PRO A 531 -0.71 41.29 -40.53
N ILE A 532 -1.23 40.06 -40.54
CA ILE A 532 -2.15 39.58 -41.57
C ILE A 532 -3.56 39.49 -40.99
N THR A 533 -4.43 40.21 -41.68
CA THR A 533 -5.85 40.42 -41.55
C THR A 533 -6.69 39.15 -41.75
N GLU A 534 -7.85 39.16 -41.10
CA GLU A 534 -9.04 38.32 -41.30
C GLU A 534 -9.46 38.22 -42.78
N GLU A 535 -9.88 37.02 -43.20
CA GLU A 535 -10.90 36.81 -44.23
C GLU A 535 -11.62 35.47 -44.01
N GLN A 536 -12.86 35.57 -43.51
CA GLN A 536 -14.16 35.20 -44.06
C GLN A 536 -14.34 33.77 -44.58
N GLN A 537 -15.34 33.15 -43.96
CA GLN A 537 -16.11 31.96 -44.36
C GLN A 537 -16.72 32.11 -45.77
N PRO A 538 -17.18 31.01 -46.39
CA PRO A 538 -18.64 30.86 -46.49
C PRO A 538 -19.23 29.51 -46.11
N ARG A 539 -20.48 29.63 -45.67
CA ARG A 539 -21.50 28.61 -45.48
C ARG A 539 -21.98 28.09 -46.84
N GLU A 540 -22.42 26.84 -46.89
CA GLU A 540 -23.58 26.31 -47.65
C GLU A 540 -24.00 25.01 -46.94
N GLU A 541 -25.10 24.93 -46.53
CA GLU A 541 -26.55 24.66 -46.60
C GLU A 541 -26.95 23.50 -47.51
N GLN A 542 -27.91 22.71 -46.95
CA GLN A 542 -29.00 21.93 -47.58
C GLN A 542 -28.62 20.49 -47.96
N ASP A 543 -29.42 19.51 -47.79
CA ASP A 543 -30.79 19.19 -47.38
C ASP A 543 -31.03 17.71 -47.65
N ASP A 544 -31.82 17.10 -46.83
CA ASP A 544 -32.97 16.26 -47.13
C ASP A 544 -32.89 14.73 -47.25
N LYS A 545 -33.77 14.14 -46.43
CA LYS A 545 -34.72 13.03 -46.64
C LYS A 545 -34.30 11.59 -46.35
N ASN A 546 -35.01 11.15 -45.27
CA ASN A 546 -35.95 10.01 -45.21
C ASN A 546 -35.55 8.68 -45.87
N GLU A 547 -35.56 7.64 -45.07
CA GLU A 547 -36.52 6.51 -45.21
C GLU A 547 -36.20 5.40 -44.21
N GLU A 548 -37.16 5.15 -43.31
CA GLU A 548 -37.43 3.82 -42.73
C GLU A 548 -37.92 2.88 -43.84
N PRO A 549 -37.77 1.57 -43.69
CA PRO A 549 -38.97 0.76 -43.51
C PRO A 549 -38.89 -0.31 -42.44
N GLN A 550 -40.04 -0.52 -41.86
CA GLN A 550 -40.55 -1.61 -41.04
C GLN A 550 -40.57 -2.97 -41.78
N GLY A 551 -40.63 -4.00 -40.98
CA GLY A 551 -41.13 -5.33 -41.36
C GLY A 551 -40.33 -6.45 -40.70
N GLU A 552 -40.85 -7.05 -39.80
CA GLU A 552 -41.83 -8.11 -39.55
C GLU A 552 -41.14 -9.35 -38.92
N ALA A 553 -41.81 -9.81 -37.90
CA ALA A 553 -41.61 -11.02 -37.13
C ALA A 553 -41.74 -12.30 -37.96
N THR A 554 -41.05 -13.36 -37.58
CA THR A 554 -41.61 -14.71 -37.49
C THR A 554 -40.88 -15.55 -36.46
N ALA A 555 -41.67 -16.18 -35.62
CA ALA A 555 -41.33 -17.26 -34.70
C ALA A 555 -41.14 -18.59 -35.44
N ALA A 556 -40.39 -19.51 -34.81
CA ALA A 556 -40.69 -20.93 -34.61
C ALA A 556 -39.39 -21.67 -34.24
N ASP A 557 -39.38 -22.24 -33.08
CA ASP A 557 -39.52 -23.67 -32.68
C ASP A 557 -38.33 -24.62 -32.95
N ASP A 558 -38.03 -25.33 -31.85
CA ASP A 558 -37.55 -26.72 -31.71
C ASP A 558 -36.05 -27.08 -32.05
N GLN A 559 -35.25 -27.28 -31.08
CA GLN A 559 -34.91 -28.55 -30.39
C GLN A 559 -33.94 -28.31 -29.22
#